data_1e51f39817ec45554f5e990252e4b91a
#
_entry.id   1e51f39817ec45554f5e990252e4b91a
#
_cell.length_a   1.000
_cell.length_b   1.000
_cell.length_c   1.000
_cell.angle_alpha   90.00
_cell.angle_beta   90.00
_cell.angle_gamma   90.00
#
_symmetry.space_group_name_H-M   'P 1'
#
loop_
_entity.id
_entity.type
_entity.pdbx_description
1 polymer ?
#
loop_
_entity_poly.entity_id
_entity_poly.type
_entity_poly.pdbx_seq_one_letter_code
_entity_poly.pdbx_strand_id
1 'polypeptide(L)'
;MYHALVEGRPEHSEGTDSSWLVEDKHLHVKRVKSTFKGSKQSITHWRIEDQDEFVSLIEINIETGRRHQIRMAMQFLGCPIVGDTIHGAATDPLNRICLHATSLGFTHPYTNDFVQYESNIPFANRFKTDSKPER
;
A
#
# COMPACT_ATOMS: atom_id res chain seq x y z
N MET A 1 -0.88 4.99 -8.71
CA MET A 1 0.18 4.95 -7.67
C MET A 1 -0.42 5.18 -6.30
N TYR A 2 0.11 4.48 -5.31
CA TYR A 2 -0.31 4.60 -3.93
C TYR A 2 0.90 4.88 -3.05
N HIS A 3 0.67 5.45 -1.89
CA HIS A 3 1.68 5.53 -0.84
C HIS A 3 1.09 4.96 0.44
N ALA A 4 1.93 4.26 1.19
CA ALA A 4 1.57 3.70 2.48
C ALA A 4 2.65 4.00 3.49
N LEU A 5 2.25 4.32 4.71
CA LEU A 5 3.15 4.36 5.84
C LEU A 5 3.05 3.02 6.54
N VAL A 6 4.16 2.29 6.62
CA VAL A 6 4.17 0.94 7.19
C VAL A 6 5.01 0.90 8.45
N GLU A 7 4.68 -0.05 9.33
CA GLU A 7 5.45 -0.29 10.56
C GLU A 7 6.75 -1.01 10.21
N GLY A 8 7.84 -0.57 10.80
CA GLY A 8 9.13 -1.20 10.61
C GLY A 8 9.82 -0.79 9.31
N ARG A 9 10.83 -1.58 8.96
CA ARG A 9 11.68 -1.32 7.81
C ARG A 9 11.80 -2.59 6.99
N PRO A 10 11.34 -2.59 5.72
CA PRO A 10 11.54 -3.74 4.85
C PRO A 10 13.01 -4.09 4.73
N GLU A 11 13.31 -5.36 4.57
CA GLU A 11 14.68 -5.86 4.45
C GLU A 11 15.37 -5.36 3.17
N HIS A 12 14.59 -5.17 2.10
CA HIS A 12 15.10 -4.68 0.82
C HIS A 12 14.52 -3.30 0.53
N SER A 13 15.17 -2.55 -0.37
CA SER A 13 14.72 -1.20 -0.73
C SER A 13 13.52 -1.20 -1.66
N GLU A 14 13.30 -2.29 -2.37
CA GLU A 14 12.18 -2.45 -3.30
C GLU A 14 11.89 -3.92 -3.53
N GLY A 15 10.73 -4.21 -4.08
CA GLY A 15 10.35 -5.58 -4.39
C GLY A 15 9.01 -5.69 -5.10
N THR A 16 8.65 -6.92 -5.39
CA THR A 16 7.37 -7.26 -6.01
C THR A 16 6.74 -8.40 -5.21
N ASP A 17 5.51 -8.20 -4.79
CA ASP A 17 4.70 -9.25 -4.20
C ASP A 17 3.78 -9.82 -5.28
N SER A 18 3.99 -11.10 -5.61
CA SER A 18 3.12 -11.82 -6.53
C SER A 18 2.49 -12.96 -5.77
N SER A 19 1.17 -12.94 -5.66
CA SER A 19 0.45 -13.89 -4.83
C SER A 19 -0.91 -14.21 -5.44
N TRP A 20 -1.61 -15.16 -4.83
CA TRP A 20 -2.97 -15.53 -5.20
C TRP A 20 -3.87 -15.29 -4.02
N LEU A 21 -4.97 -14.59 -4.25
CA LEU A 21 -5.90 -14.18 -3.21
C LEU A 21 -7.28 -14.76 -3.51
N VAL A 22 -7.99 -15.08 -2.44
CA VAL A 22 -9.41 -15.48 -2.52
C VAL A 22 -10.20 -14.66 -1.53
N GLU A 23 -11.41 -14.25 -1.92
CA GLU A 23 -12.36 -13.55 -1.08
C GLU A 23 -13.51 -14.48 -0.76
N ASP A 24 -13.86 -14.57 0.53
CA ASP A 24 -15.00 -15.40 0.95
C ASP A 24 -16.32 -14.61 0.88
N LYS A 25 -17.42 -15.27 1.23
CA LYS A 25 -18.75 -14.64 1.19
C LYS A 25 -18.94 -13.52 2.19
N HIS A 26 -18.06 -13.42 3.17
CA HIS A 26 -18.05 -12.35 4.18
C HIS A 26 -17.03 -11.26 3.85
N LEU A 27 -16.52 -11.26 2.62
CA LEU A 27 -15.53 -10.30 2.12
C LEU A 27 -14.18 -10.35 2.84
N HIS A 28 -13.87 -11.48 3.50
CA HIS A 28 -12.54 -11.71 4.04
C HIS A 28 -11.60 -12.18 2.93
N VAL A 29 -10.39 -11.65 2.89
CA VAL A 29 -9.40 -11.96 1.87
C VAL A 29 -8.26 -12.72 2.51
N LYS A 30 -7.83 -13.79 1.85
CA LYS A 30 -6.66 -14.55 2.32
C LYS A 30 -5.78 -14.97 1.15
N ARG A 31 -4.53 -15.22 1.46
CA ARG A 31 -3.53 -15.70 0.51
C ARG A 31 -3.68 -17.22 0.39
N VAL A 32 -3.69 -17.72 -0.86
CA VAL A 32 -3.89 -19.14 -1.15
C VAL A 32 -2.94 -19.57 -2.27
N LYS A 33 -2.94 -20.86 -2.59
CA LYS A 33 -2.22 -21.39 -3.76
C LYS A 33 -2.99 -21.08 -5.03
N SER A 34 -2.28 -20.99 -6.16
CA SER A 34 -2.89 -20.72 -7.46
C SER A 34 -3.95 -21.74 -7.86
N THR A 35 -3.85 -22.97 -7.34
CA THR A 35 -4.82 -24.04 -7.61
C THR A 35 -6.10 -23.92 -6.80
N PHE A 36 -6.16 -23.02 -5.83
CA PHE A 36 -7.35 -22.83 -5.01
C PHE A 36 -8.49 -22.24 -5.86
N LYS A 37 -9.66 -22.89 -5.81
CA LYS A 37 -10.80 -22.47 -6.63
C LYS A 37 -11.22 -21.03 -6.30
N GLY A 38 -11.35 -20.18 -7.33
CA GLY A 38 -11.75 -18.80 -7.16
C GLY A 38 -10.59 -17.87 -6.84
N SER A 39 -9.37 -18.37 -6.75
CA SER A 39 -8.20 -17.52 -6.49
C SER A 39 -7.92 -16.63 -7.70
N LYS A 40 -7.42 -15.43 -7.43
CA LYS A 40 -7.02 -14.47 -8.44
C LYS A 40 -5.62 -13.96 -8.15
N GLN A 41 -4.83 -13.80 -9.19
CA GLN A 41 -3.47 -13.30 -9.05
C GLN A 41 -3.45 -11.85 -8.62
N SER A 42 -2.52 -11.52 -7.73
CA SER A 42 -2.32 -10.19 -7.18
C SER A 42 -0.86 -9.82 -7.33
N ILE A 43 -0.57 -8.71 -8.01
CA ILE A 43 0.80 -8.25 -8.26
C ILE A 43 0.94 -6.82 -7.75
N THR A 44 1.83 -6.64 -6.80
CA THR A 44 2.09 -5.37 -6.12
C THR A 44 3.58 -5.07 -6.17
N HIS A 45 3.95 -3.94 -6.77
CA HIS A 45 5.32 -3.45 -6.81
C HIS A 45 5.47 -2.37 -5.76
N TRP A 46 6.57 -2.39 -5.02
CA TRP A 46 6.80 -1.42 -3.95
C TRP A 46 8.25 -1.01 -3.88
N ARG A 47 8.50 0.19 -3.38
CA ARG A 47 9.84 0.65 -3.04
C ARG A 47 9.78 1.65 -1.89
N ILE A 48 10.85 1.69 -1.10
CA ILE A 48 10.98 2.63 0.00
C ILE A 48 11.26 4.01 -0.58
N GLU A 49 10.42 4.98 -0.24
CA GLU A 49 10.62 6.38 -0.64
C GLU A 49 11.33 7.15 0.46
N ASP A 50 10.98 6.87 1.71
CA ASP A 50 11.58 7.50 2.87
C ASP A 50 11.39 6.58 4.08
N GLN A 51 12.22 6.72 5.10
CA GLN A 51 12.05 5.92 6.31
C GLN A 51 12.78 6.54 7.49
N ASP A 52 12.30 6.24 8.69
CA ASP A 52 13.01 6.51 9.91
C ASP A 52 13.26 5.20 10.66
N GLU A 53 13.60 5.27 11.93
CA GLU A 53 13.92 4.10 12.74
C GLU A 53 12.72 3.15 12.94
N PHE A 54 11.50 3.68 12.89
CA PHE A 54 10.30 2.95 13.27
C PHE A 54 9.32 2.65 12.14
N VAL A 55 9.31 3.50 11.12
CA VAL A 55 8.33 3.39 10.02
C VAL A 55 8.99 3.68 8.68
N SER A 56 8.35 3.23 7.62
CA SER A 56 8.80 3.47 6.25
C SER A 56 7.63 4.01 5.40
N LEU A 57 7.94 4.97 4.55
CA LEU A 57 6.99 5.45 3.53
C LEU A 57 7.27 4.68 2.25
N ILE A 58 6.26 3.95 1.79
CA ILE A 58 6.38 3.05 0.64
C ILE A 58 5.58 3.60 -0.54
N GLU A 59 6.23 3.67 -1.69
CA GLU A 59 5.57 3.94 -2.96
C GLU A 59 5.13 2.61 -3.56
N ILE A 60 3.88 2.53 -4.01
CA ILE A 60 3.27 1.28 -4.44
C ILE A 60 2.59 1.45 -5.79
N ASN A 61 2.86 0.52 -6.70
CA ASN A 61 2.18 0.39 -7.98
C ASN A 61 1.62 -1.02 -8.10
N ILE A 62 0.39 -1.14 -8.58
CA ILE A 62 -0.30 -2.42 -8.70
C ILE A 62 -0.62 -2.72 -10.16
N GLU A 63 -0.52 -4.00 -10.55
CA GLU A 63 -0.95 -4.47 -11.86
C GLU A 63 -2.36 -5.06 -11.82
N THR A 64 -2.85 -5.35 -10.63
CA THR A 64 -4.17 -5.94 -10.38
C THR A 64 -4.88 -5.12 -9.32
N GLY A 65 -6.19 -5.25 -9.22
CA GLY A 65 -6.98 -4.47 -8.26
C GLY A 65 -7.82 -5.35 -7.34
N ARG A 66 -7.19 -6.28 -6.61
CA ARG A 66 -7.92 -7.16 -5.70
C ARG A 66 -8.21 -6.46 -4.38
N ARG A 67 -9.31 -6.87 -3.72
CA ARG A 67 -9.65 -6.33 -2.40
C ARG A 67 -8.52 -6.58 -1.41
N HIS A 68 -8.16 -5.57 -0.65
CA HIS A 68 -7.11 -5.59 0.38
C HIS A 68 -5.73 -6.01 -0.15
N GLN A 69 -5.51 -5.96 -1.46
CA GLN A 69 -4.27 -6.42 -2.08
C GLN A 69 -3.01 -5.79 -1.46
N ILE A 70 -2.97 -4.46 -1.38
CA ILE A 70 -1.81 -3.73 -0.85
C ILE A 70 -1.64 -4.03 0.64
N ARG A 71 -2.74 -4.04 1.38
CA ARG A 71 -2.73 -4.29 2.82
C ARG A 71 -2.16 -5.67 3.13
N MET A 72 -2.54 -6.68 2.36
CA MET A 72 -2.01 -8.04 2.53
C MET A 72 -0.56 -8.16 2.08
N ALA A 73 -0.16 -7.46 1.02
CA ALA A 73 1.22 -7.47 0.57
C ALA A 73 2.14 -6.90 1.66
N MET A 74 1.75 -5.81 2.29
CA MET A 74 2.54 -5.21 3.36
C MET A 74 2.58 -6.07 4.61
N GLN A 75 1.46 -6.69 4.99
CA GLN A 75 1.42 -7.63 6.09
C GLN A 75 2.37 -8.81 5.84
N PHE A 76 2.33 -9.37 4.64
CA PHE A 76 3.17 -10.51 4.27
C PHE A 76 4.66 -10.12 4.26
N LEU A 77 4.97 -8.90 3.89
CA LEU A 77 6.32 -8.35 3.95
C LEU A 77 6.86 -8.23 5.38
N GLY A 78 5.97 -8.31 6.38
CA GLY A 78 6.32 -8.13 7.78
C GLY A 78 6.26 -6.68 8.23
N CYS A 79 5.74 -5.80 7.38
CA CYS A 79 5.63 -4.36 7.66
C CYS A 79 4.20 -3.91 7.42
N PRO A 80 3.26 -4.24 8.33
CA PRO A 80 1.86 -3.88 8.12
C PRO A 80 1.68 -2.37 8.06
N ILE A 81 0.67 -1.95 7.33
CA ILE A 81 0.35 -0.52 7.18
C ILE A 81 -0.09 0.03 8.54
N VAL A 82 0.48 1.17 8.92
CA VAL A 82 0.09 1.86 10.16
C VAL A 82 -1.42 2.07 10.17
N GLY A 83 -2.07 1.69 11.27
CA GLY A 83 -3.52 1.78 11.42
C GLY A 83 -4.29 0.57 10.92
N ASP A 84 -3.65 -0.36 10.25
CA ASP A 84 -4.30 -1.56 9.70
C ASP A 84 -4.27 -2.71 10.70
N THR A 85 -5.04 -2.57 11.76
CA THR A 85 -5.05 -3.55 12.86
C THR A 85 -5.61 -4.91 12.43
N ILE A 86 -6.48 -4.95 11.44
CA ILE A 86 -7.01 -6.20 10.88
C ILE A 86 -5.88 -7.02 10.27
N HIS A 87 -4.89 -6.37 9.67
CA HIS A 87 -3.75 -7.02 9.03
C HIS A 87 -2.47 -6.92 9.86
N GLY A 88 -2.60 -6.80 11.17
CA GLY A 88 -1.50 -7.00 12.10
C GLY A 88 -0.78 -5.77 12.60
N ALA A 89 -1.24 -4.57 12.27
CA ALA A 89 -0.61 -3.35 12.77
C ALA A 89 -0.77 -3.23 14.28
N ALA A 90 0.30 -2.81 14.94
CA ALA A 90 0.33 -2.57 16.37
C ALA A 90 -0.03 -1.11 16.73
N THR A 91 -0.01 -0.22 15.76
CA THR A 91 -0.19 1.23 15.96
C THR A 91 -1.33 1.77 15.12
N ASP A 92 -1.97 2.82 15.62
CA ASP A 92 -3.05 3.51 14.90
C ASP A 92 -3.12 4.98 15.35
N PRO A 93 -2.04 5.76 15.16
CA PRO A 93 -1.95 7.12 15.70
C PRO A 93 -2.91 8.11 15.06
N LEU A 94 -3.33 7.87 13.81
CA LEU A 94 -4.21 8.77 13.08
C LEU A 94 -5.65 8.28 13.01
N ASN A 95 -5.95 7.17 13.69
CA ASN A 95 -7.26 6.53 13.66
C ASN A 95 -7.74 6.26 12.23
N ARG A 96 -6.80 5.83 11.38
CA ARG A 96 -7.06 5.47 9.99
C ARG A 96 -5.93 4.61 9.45
N ILE A 97 -6.23 3.83 8.42
CA ILE A 97 -5.21 3.10 7.67
C ILE A 97 -4.43 4.11 6.83
N CYS A 98 -3.11 4.12 6.98
CA CYS A 98 -2.24 5.08 6.30
C CYS A 98 -1.89 4.61 4.88
N LEU A 99 -2.92 4.44 4.06
CA LEU A 99 -2.82 4.09 2.65
C LEU A 99 -3.57 5.14 1.83
N HIS A 100 -2.92 5.67 0.81
CA HIS A 100 -3.45 6.79 0.05
C HIS A 100 -3.16 6.63 -1.44
N ALA A 101 -4.20 6.77 -2.28
CA ALA A 101 -4.03 6.84 -3.72
C ALA A 101 -3.49 8.23 -4.07
N THR A 102 -2.27 8.30 -4.58
CA THR A 102 -1.57 9.57 -4.80
C THR A 102 -1.63 10.03 -6.24
N SER A 103 -1.86 9.12 -7.17
CA SER A 103 -2.09 9.51 -8.56
C SER A 103 -3.03 8.53 -9.25
N LEU A 104 -3.80 9.06 -10.18
CA LEU A 104 -4.69 8.31 -11.02
C LEU A 104 -4.57 8.84 -12.44
N GLY A 105 -4.20 7.98 -13.38
CA GLY A 105 -4.11 8.34 -14.79
C GLY A 105 -5.06 7.50 -15.62
N PHE A 106 -5.72 8.12 -16.61
CA PHE A 106 -6.58 7.41 -17.54
C PHE A 106 -6.76 8.22 -18.82
N THR A 107 -7.14 7.55 -19.90
CA THR A 107 -7.51 8.22 -21.15
C THR A 107 -8.96 8.65 -21.07
N HIS A 108 -9.20 9.95 -21.27
CA HIS A 108 -10.55 10.50 -21.19
C HIS A 108 -11.44 9.86 -22.27
N PRO A 109 -12.60 9.31 -21.91
CA PRO A 109 -13.42 8.54 -22.84
C PRO A 109 -14.02 9.35 -23.98
N TYR A 110 -14.13 10.67 -23.85
CA TYR A 110 -14.70 11.54 -24.87
C TYR A 110 -13.67 12.29 -25.69
N THR A 111 -12.57 12.71 -25.09
CA THR A 111 -11.56 13.53 -25.75
C THR A 111 -10.33 12.76 -26.20
N ASN A 112 -10.13 11.53 -25.72
CA ASN A 112 -8.96 10.70 -25.93
C ASN A 112 -7.66 11.30 -25.36
N ASP A 113 -7.75 12.38 -24.59
CA ASP A 113 -6.59 12.93 -23.91
C ASP A 113 -6.22 12.11 -22.70
N PHE A 114 -4.93 11.97 -22.41
CA PHE A 114 -4.49 11.36 -21.18
C PHE A 114 -4.66 12.36 -20.05
N VAL A 115 -5.42 11.96 -19.01
CA VAL A 115 -5.70 12.79 -17.85
C VAL A 115 -5.05 12.19 -16.63
N GLN A 116 -4.36 13.00 -15.83
CA GLN A 116 -3.70 12.55 -14.62
C GLN A 116 -4.08 13.45 -13.45
N TYR A 117 -4.48 12.83 -12.35
CA TYR A 117 -4.78 13.51 -11.09
C TYR A 117 -3.76 13.09 -10.03
N GLU A 118 -3.31 14.05 -9.23
CA GLU A 118 -2.39 13.80 -8.14
C GLU A 118 -2.95 14.35 -6.84
N SER A 119 -2.54 13.76 -5.73
CA SER A 119 -2.99 14.14 -4.41
C SER A 119 -1.82 14.12 -3.44
N ASN A 120 -1.78 15.07 -2.52
CA ASN A 120 -0.78 15.13 -1.48
C ASN A 120 -0.98 13.98 -0.49
N ILE A 121 0.13 13.44 0.03
CA ILE A 121 0.11 12.36 0.99
C ILE A 121 -0.11 12.94 2.39
N PRO A 122 -1.27 12.68 3.03
CA PRO A 122 -1.61 13.34 4.30
C PRO A 122 -0.71 12.95 5.47
N PHE A 123 -0.08 11.78 5.44
CA PHE A 123 0.79 11.29 6.53
C PHE A 123 2.28 11.46 6.26
N ALA A 124 2.67 11.99 5.10
CA ALA A 124 4.08 12.20 4.76
C ALA A 124 4.71 13.33 5.58
N ASN A 125 3.91 14.18 6.17
CA ASN A 125 4.40 15.28 7.00
C ASN A 125 5.25 14.84 8.18
N ARG A 126 5.10 13.59 8.62
CA ARG A 126 5.95 13.01 9.66
C ARG A 126 7.44 13.20 9.33
N PHE A 127 7.84 12.85 8.11
CA PHE A 127 9.24 12.94 7.68
C PHE A 127 9.69 14.38 7.52
N LYS A 128 8.83 15.21 6.94
CA LYS A 128 9.14 16.64 6.77
C LYS A 128 9.36 17.33 8.10
N THR A 129 8.54 17.00 9.10
CA THR A 129 8.67 17.58 10.43
C THR A 129 9.98 17.13 11.08
N ASP A 130 10.29 15.83 10.98
CA ASP A 130 11.50 15.27 11.57
C ASP A 130 12.77 15.80 10.90
N SER A 131 12.69 16.08 9.60
CA SER A 131 13.84 16.53 8.82
C SER A 131 14.07 18.04 8.86
N LYS A 132 13.20 18.81 9.54
CA LYS A 132 13.25 20.26 9.57
C LYS A 132 13.16 20.77 11.01
N PRO A 133 14.24 20.60 11.77
CA PRO A 133 14.22 20.97 13.19
C PRO A 133 14.05 22.45 13.47
N GLU A 134 14.29 23.29 12.49
CA GLU A 134 14.14 24.74 12.61
C GLU A 134 12.71 25.23 12.64
N ARG A 135 11.78 24.40 12.44
CA ARG A 135 10.36 24.76 12.49
C ARG A 135 9.87 25.08 13.87
#